data_904a3bf8b0b8aead4be74bd1e8763bcb
#
_entry.id   904a3bf8b0b8aead4be74bd1e8763bcb
#
_cell.length_a   1.000
_cell.length_b   1.000
_cell.length_c   1.000
_cell.angle_alpha   90.00
_cell.angle_beta   90.00
_cell.angle_gamma   90.00
#
_symmetry.space_group_name_H-M   'P 1'
#
loop_
_entity.id
_entity.type
_entity.pdbx_description
1 polymer ?
#
loop_
_entity_poly.entity_id
_entity_poly.type
_entity_poly.pdbx_seq_one_letter_code
_entity_poly.pdbx_strand_id
1 'polypeptide(L)'
;MEHTDIVPATSPLVEKAEIVVLNQWNELHEFHFLKDTSYVMRTNRMNLFENYRDLAPILPKVERLNIVITDVAEFKDNDFETYQEVLRYLADEVEKIFVNGGQVQLNLLTDRMLLDKMNSCGAGDTHVTLAPDGKFYVCPAFYNAPNGMSVGNIDGGLDIKNAQLYRLDHAPICRRCDAYQCKRCVWLNRKTTYEVNVPGHEQCVVAHLERNASAALLKSIRKHGDFLPNIEEIKVLECLDPFEKHKEWK
;
A
#
# COMPACT_ATOMS: atom_id res chain seq x y z
N MET A 1 -15.65 -12.24 17.09
CA MET A 1 -14.52 -12.06 16.14
C MET A 1 -15.16 -11.66 14.84
N GLU A 2 -14.82 -10.50 14.31
CA GLU A 2 -15.21 -10.13 12.95
C GLU A 2 -14.41 -11.04 12.01
N HIS A 3 -15.08 -11.64 11.05
CA HIS A 3 -14.51 -12.53 10.06
C HIS A 3 -14.54 -11.80 8.72
N THR A 4 -13.42 -11.76 8.02
CA THR A 4 -13.31 -11.17 6.68
C THR A 4 -12.90 -12.25 5.71
N ASP A 5 -13.73 -12.51 4.71
CA ASP A 5 -13.46 -13.49 3.67
C ASP A 5 -12.61 -12.87 2.55
N ILE A 6 -11.38 -13.40 2.42
CA ILE A 6 -10.43 -13.01 1.37
C ILE A 6 -10.22 -14.20 0.45
N VAL A 7 -10.55 -14.05 -0.83
CA VAL A 7 -10.45 -15.12 -1.81
C VAL A 7 -9.74 -14.68 -3.09
N PRO A 8 -9.08 -15.59 -3.82
CA PRO A 8 -8.60 -15.29 -5.17
C PRO A 8 -9.77 -15.16 -6.15
N ALA A 9 -9.59 -14.39 -7.23
CA ALA A 9 -10.60 -14.18 -8.28
C ALA A 9 -11.13 -15.49 -8.92
N THR A 10 -10.33 -16.55 -8.86
CA THR A 10 -10.68 -17.89 -9.35
C THR A 10 -11.52 -18.73 -8.38
N SER A 11 -11.81 -18.20 -7.18
CA SER A 11 -12.59 -18.92 -6.17
C SER A 11 -14.08 -18.97 -6.53
N PRO A 12 -14.78 -20.09 -6.29
CA PRO A 12 -16.23 -20.14 -6.42
C PRO A 12 -16.97 -19.33 -5.35
N LEU A 13 -16.25 -18.75 -4.37
CA LEU A 13 -16.80 -17.98 -3.25
C LEU A 13 -16.73 -16.47 -3.46
N VAL A 14 -16.35 -16.00 -4.65
CA VAL A 14 -16.16 -14.55 -4.92
C VAL A 14 -17.40 -13.71 -4.61
N GLU A 15 -18.60 -14.24 -4.84
CA GLU A 15 -19.86 -13.51 -4.57
C GLU A 15 -20.14 -13.25 -3.08
N LYS A 16 -19.45 -13.96 -2.21
CA LYS A 16 -19.60 -13.85 -0.74
C LYS A 16 -18.40 -13.18 -0.08
N ALA A 17 -17.36 -12.94 -0.85
CA ALA A 17 -16.10 -12.41 -0.34
C ALA A 17 -16.15 -10.89 -0.18
N GLU A 18 -15.62 -10.40 0.91
CA GLU A 18 -15.42 -8.96 1.15
C GLU A 18 -14.20 -8.43 0.39
N ILE A 19 -13.20 -9.31 0.18
CA ILE A 19 -11.98 -8.97 -0.54
C ILE A 19 -11.67 -10.03 -1.60
N VAL A 20 -11.50 -9.59 -2.84
CA VAL A 20 -11.11 -10.45 -3.96
C VAL A 20 -9.72 -10.08 -4.44
N VAL A 21 -8.84 -11.08 -4.54
CA VAL A 21 -7.45 -10.92 -4.97
C VAL A 21 -7.28 -11.35 -6.42
N LEU A 22 -6.89 -10.39 -7.26
CA LEU A 22 -6.49 -10.59 -8.65
C LEU A 22 -4.96 -10.79 -8.69
N ASN A 23 -4.51 -11.91 -9.19
CA ASN A 23 -3.08 -12.28 -9.23
C ASN A 23 -2.46 -12.13 -10.62
N GLN A 24 -3.28 -12.02 -11.66
CA GLN A 24 -2.84 -11.87 -13.03
C GLN A 24 -3.55 -10.70 -13.70
N TRP A 25 -2.84 -9.99 -14.57
CA TRP A 25 -3.38 -8.78 -15.20
C TRP A 25 -4.59 -9.05 -16.11
N ASN A 26 -4.63 -10.19 -16.79
CA ASN A 26 -5.77 -10.59 -17.62
C ASN A 26 -7.07 -10.78 -16.82
N GLU A 27 -6.97 -11.13 -15.53
CA GLU A 27 -8.16 -11.25 -14.67
C GLU A 27 -8.93 -9.91 -14.58
N LEU A 28 -8.27 -8.76 -14.73
CA LEU A 28 -8.95 -7.44 -14.76
C LEU A 28 -9.96 -7.32 -15.92
N HIS A 29 -9.69 -7.95 -17.05
CA HIS A 29 -10.55 -7.86 -18.23
C HIS A 29 -11.71 -8.86 -18.20
N GLU A 30 -11.50 -10.01 -17.59
CA GLU A 30 -12.41 -11.14 -17.58
C GLU A 30 -13.34 -11.13 -16.36
N PHE A 31 -12.94 -10.44 -15.29
CA PHE A 31 -13.66 -10.46 -14.01
C PHE A 31 -14.91 -9.57 -14.04
N HIS A 32 -16.00 -10.12 -13.50
CA HIS A 32 -17.21 -9.34 -13.24
C HIS A 32 -17.13 -8.69 -11.86
N PHE A 33 -16.89 -7.37 -11.83
CA PHE A 33 -16.74 -6.61 -10.59
C PHE A 33 -18.09 -6.48 -9.86
N LEU A 34 -18.07 -6.83 -8.59
CA LEU A 34 -19.22 -6.73 -7.69
C LEU A 34 -19.16 -5.42 -6.92
N LYS A 35 -20.32 -4.83 -6.65
CA LYS A 35 -20.45 -3.68 -5.79
C LYS A 35 -20.22 -4.10 -4.33
N ASP A 36 -19.74 -3.23 -3.51
CA ASP A 36 -19.47 -3.46 -2.07
C ASP A 36 -18.33 -4.49 -1.80
N THR A 37 -17.55 -4.85 -2.83
CA THR A 37 -16.38 -5.71 -2.72
C THR A 37 -15.09 -4.90 -2.90
N SER A 38 -14.12 -5.12 -2.04
CA SER A 38 -12.78 -4.56 -2.18
C SER A 38 -11.91 -5.46 -3.06
N TYR A 39 -11.18 -4.87 -3.99
CA TYR A 39 -10.30 -5.61 -4.90
C TYR A 39 -8.84 -5.34 -4.57
N VAL A 40 -8.02 -6.39 -4.67
CA VAL A 40 -6.57 -6.30 -4.54
C VAL A 40 -5.93 -6.84 -5.81
N MET A 41 -5.34 -5.97 -6.62
CA MET A 41 -4.54 -6.37 -7.77
C MET A 41 -3.08 -6.50 -7.36
N ARG A 42 -2.55 -7.71 -7.44
CA ARG A 42 -1.12 -7.97 -7.21
C ARG A 42 -0.39 -7.96 -8.55
N THR A 43 0.59 -7.10 -8.67
CA THR A 43 1.34 -6.92 -9.92
C THR A 43 2.82 -6.64 -9.64
N ASN A 44 3.69 -6.84 -10.61
CA ASN A 44 5.03 -6.30 -10.59
C ASN A 44 5.08 -4.94 -11.33
N ARG A 45 6.19 -4.20 -11.19
CA ARG A 45 6.35 -2.89 -11.80
C ARG A 45 6.24 -2.92 -13.33
N MET A 46 6.80 -3.94 -13.98
CA MET A 46 6.79 -4.05 -15.45
C MET A 46 5.36 -4.16 -15.98
N ASN A 47 4.58 -5.09 -15.43
CA ASN A 47 3.18 -5.24 -15.82
C ASN A 47 2.37 -3.97 -15.55
N LEU A 48 2.61 -3.28 -14.43
CA LEU A 48 1.94 -2.02 -14.13
C LEU A 48 2.31 -0.95 -15.16
N PHE A 49 3.60 -0.79 -15.47
CA PHE A 49 4.08 0.24 -16.40
C PHE A 49 3.61 0.03 -17.84
N GLU A 50 3.50 -1.22 -18.26
CA GLU A 50 3.03 -1.57 -19.59
C GLU A 50 1.51 -1.42 -19.74
N ASN A 51 0.74 -1.71 -18.68
CA ASN A 51 -0.69 -1.92 -18.80
C ASN A 51 -1.56 -0.99 -17.91
N TYR A 52 -1.00 -0.01 -17.21
CA TYR A 52 -1.75 0.84 -16.27
C TYR A 52 -3.00 1.52 -16.85
N ARG A 53 -3.05 1.71 -18.18
CA ARG A 53 -4.20 2.30 -18.87
C ARG A 53 -5.45 1.42 -18.83
N ASP A 54 -5.27 0.12 -18.66
CA ASP A 54 -6.36 -0.84 -18.54
C ASP A 54 -7.16 -0.65 -17.23
N LEU A 55 -6.59 0.07 -16.26
CA LEU A 55 -7.27 0.39 -15.01
C LEU A 55 -8.38 1.44 -15.21
N ALA A 56 -8.25 2.34 -16.18
CA ALA A 56 -9.21 3.42 -16.40
C ALA A 56 -10.67 2.93 -16.56
N PRO A 57 -10.97 1.91 -17.39
CA PRO A 57 -12.34 1.38 -17.52
C PRO A 57 -12.81 0.55 -16.31
N ILE A 58 -11.90 0.20 -15.38
CA ILE A 58 -12.21 -0.57 -14.18
C ILE A 58 -12.58 0.35 -13.00
N LEU A 59 -11.85 1.45 -12.83
CA LEU A 59 -12.04 2.38 -11.70
C LEU A 59 -13.50 2.79 -11.47
N PRO A 60 -14.32 3.11 -12.49
CA PRO A 60 -15.72 3.46 -12.27
C PRO A 60 -16.62 2.29 -11.83
N LYS A 61 -16.14 1.03 -11.95
CA LYS A 61 -16.92 -0.18 -11.65
C LYS A 61 -16.69 -0.69 -10.23
N VAL A 62 -15.69 -0.18 -9.54
CA VAL A 62 -15.28 -0.65 -8.22
C VAL A 62 -15.39 0.46 -7.18
N GLU A 63 -15.76 0.11 -5.96
CA GLU A 63 -15.70 1.04 -4.85
C GLU A 63 -14.27 1.23 -4.36
N ARG A 64 -13.51 0.12 -4.26
CA ARG A 64 -12.12 0.14 -3.81
C ARG A 64 -11.25 -0.82 -4.63
N LEU A 65 -10.13 -0.29 -5.13
CA LEU A 65 -9.06 -1.05 -5.76
C LEU A 65 -7.73 -0.77 -5.02
N ASN A 66 -7.13 -1.84 -4.53
CA ASN A 66 -5.78 -1.80 -3.94
C ASN A 66 -4.78 -2.41 -4.92
N ILE A 67 -3.84 -1.64 -5.39
CA ILE A 67 -2.72 -2.12 -6.21
C ILE A 67 -1.55 -2.43 -5.28
N VAL A 68 -1.05 -3.66 -5.34
CA VAL A 68 0.10 -4.14 -4.58
C VAL A 68 1.24 -4.44 -5.55
N ILE A 69 2.24 -3.58 -5.56
CA ILE A 69 3.47 -3.75 -6.35
C ILE A 69 4.37 -4.72 -5.59
N THR A 70 4.61 -5.89 -6.14
CA THR A 70 5.27 -7.00 -5.44
C THR A 70 6.80 -6.90 -5.42
N ASP A 71 7.37 -6.07 -6.27
CA ASP A 71 8.80 -5.89 -6.50
C ASP A 71 9.29 -4.44 -6.27
N VAL A 72 8.65 -3.71 -5.34
CA VAL A 72 9.04 -2.33 -4.99
C VAL A 72 10.53 -2.19 -4.66
N ALA A 73 11.11 -3.18 -4.00
CA ALA A 73 12.54 -3.19 -3.65
C ALA A 73 13.50 -3.29 -4.86
N GLU A 74 12.97 -3.52 -6.04
CA GLU A 74 13.75 -3.66 -7.28
C GLU A 74 13.66 -2.43 -8.18
N PHE A 75 12.95 -1.36 -7.75
CA PHE A 75 12.86 -0.10 -8.48
C PHE A 75 14.24 0.53 -8.68
N LYS A 76 14.42 1.15 -9.83
CA LYS A 76 15.61 1.91 -10.22
C LYS A 76 15.21 3.34 -10.56
N ASP A 77 16.18 4.22 -10.74
CA ASP A 77 15.94 5.65 -10.99
C ASP A 77 14.92 5.89 -12.13
N ASN A 78 15.06 5.20 -13.25
CA ASN A 78 14.11 5.32 -14.38
C ASN A 78 12.71 4.79 -14.05
N ASP A 79 12.59 3.83 -13.15
CA ASP A 79 11.29 3.27 -12.74
C ASP A 79 10.48 4.31 -11.94
N PHE A 80 11.14 5.17 -11.17
CA PHE A 80 10.47 6.24 -10.43
C PHE A 80 9.86 7.29 -11.36
N GLU A 81 10.55 7.65 -12.44
CA GLU A 81 10.02 8.57 -13.46
C GLU A 81 8.79 7.96 -14.15
N THR A 82 8.90 6.71 -14.59
CA THR A 82 7.77 5.97 -15.19
C THR A 82 6.60 5.85 -14.20
N TYR A 83 6.89 5.56 -12.93
CA TYR A 83 5.84 5.47 -11.91
C TYR A 83 5.13 6.80 -11.67
N GLN A 84 5.83 7.93 -11.74
CA GLN A 84 5.20 9.26 -11.70
C GLN A 84 4.22 9.47 -12.86
N GLU A 85 4.55 8.99 -14.07
CA GLU A 85 3.64 9.07 -15.22
C GLU A 85 2.39 8.21 -15.00
N VAL A 86 2.56 6.99 -14.46
CA VAL A 86 1.44 6.12 -14.06
C VAL A 86 0.54 6.81 -13.06
N LEU A 87 1.11 7.37 -11.98
CA LEU A 87 0.34 8.07 -10.94
C LEU A 87 -0.41 9.28 -11.50
N ARG A 88 0.22 10.06 -12.40
CA ARG A 88 -0.41 11.22 -13.06
C ARG A 88 -1.61 10.79 -13.90
N TYR A 89 -1.43 9.76 -14.74
CA TYR A 89 -2.53 9.25 -15.55
C TYR A 89 -3.70 8.75 -14.69
N LEU A 90 -3.41 7.94 -13.67
CA LEU A 90 -4.44 7.43 -12.77
C LEU A 90 -5.12 8.56 -11.97
N ALA A 91 -4.39 9.61 -11.60
CA ALA A 91 -4.96 10.78 -10.95
C ALA A 91 -5.95 11.50 -11.87
N ASP A 92 -5.62 11.69 -13.14
CA ASP A 92 -6.53 12.30 -14.13
C ASP A 92 -7.81 11.48 -14.30
N GLU A 93 -7.72 10.14 -14.30
CA GLU A 93 -8.90 9.26 -14.40
C GLU A 93 -9.75 9.31 -13.12
N VAL A 94 -9.13 9.30 -11.95
CA VAL A 94 -9.82 9.44 -10.66
C VAL A 94 -10.49 10.81 -10.56
N GLU A 95 -9.83 11.89 -10.96
CA GLU A 95 -10.41 13.25 -11.01
C GLU A 95 -11.69 13.28 -11.86
N LYS A 96 -11.66 12.70 -13.07
CA LYS A 96 -12.85 12.61 -13.94
C LYS A 96 -14.01 11.91 -13.25
N ILE A 97 -13.75 10.83 -12.51
CA ILE A 97 -14.80 10.11 -11.77
C ILE A 97 -15.44 11.04 -10.73
N PHE A 98 -14.64 11.72 -9.90
CA PHE A 98 -15.14 12.60 -8.86
C PHE A 98 -15.87 13.83 -9.42
N VAL A 99 -15.36 14.45 -10.45
CA VAL A 99 -15.98 15.62 -11.12
C VAL A 99 -17.35 15.24 -11.73
N ASN A 100 -17.52 14.00 -12.17
CA ASN A 100 -18.78 13.48 -12.68
C ASN A 100 -19.71 12.93 -11.57
N GLY A 101 -19.41 13.16 -10.29
CA GLY A 101 -20.22 12.75 -9.16
C GLY A 101 -20.08 11.28 -8.75
N GLY A 102 -19.11 10.56 -9.34
CA GLY A 102 -18.75 9.20 -8.93
C GLY A 102 -17.79 9.20 -7.73
N GLN A 103 -17.50 7.99 -7.24
CA GLN A 103 -16.55 7.76 -6.15
C GLN A 103 -15.73 6.51 -6.44
N VAL A 104 -14.46 6.54 -6.09
CA VAL A 104 -13.56 5.37 -6.13
C VAL A 104 -12.44 5.56 -5.10
N GLN A 105 -12.07 4.50 -4.44
CA GLN A 105 -10.88 4.47 -3.60
C GLN A 105 -9.77 3.69 -4.33
N LEU A 106 -8.69 4.37 -4.64
CA LEU A 106 -7.47 3.79 -5.20
C LEU A 106 -6.32 4.04 -4.20
N ASN A 107 -5.80 2.97 -3.60
CA ASN A 107 -4.82 3.08 -2.51
C ASN A 107 -3.60 3.95 -2.85
N LEU A 108 -3.13 3.94 -4.09
CA LEU A 108 -1.98 4.73 -4.55
C LEU A 108 -2.23 6.25 -4.49
N LEU A 109 -3.50 6.68 -4.52
CA LEU A 109 -3.87 8.09 -4.66
C LEU A 109 -4.81 8.57 -3.54
N THR A 110 -5.89 7.83 -3.25
CA THR A 110 -6.94 8.33 -2.36
C THR A 110 -6.70 8.02 -0.89
N ASP A 111 -5.94 6.96 -0.56
CA ASP A 111 -5.71 6.60 0.84
C ASP A 111 -5.04 7.74 1.62
N ARG A 112 -4.06 8.43 1.02
CA ARG A 112 -3.40 9.56 1.70
C ARG A 112 -4.34 10.71 2.03
N MET A 113 -5.37 10.93 1.20
CA MET A 113 -6.35 12.00 1.42
C MET A 113 -7.23 11.72 2.64
N LEU A 114 -7.46 10.45 2.97
CA LEU A 114 -8.38 10.01 4.02
C LEU A 114 -7.69 9.71 5.35
N LEU A 115 -6.36 9.75 5.40
CA LEU A 115 -5.57 9.39 6.56
C LEU A 115 -5.03 10.63 7.28
N ASP A 116 -5.20 10.67 8.59
CA ASP A 116 -4.65 11.68 9.50
C ASP A 116 -3.35 11.25 10.19
N LYS A 117 -2.99 9.97 10.06
CA LYS A 117 -1.79 9.36 10.64
C LYS A 117 -1.30 8.18 9.82
N MET A 118 -0.08 7.74 10.08
CA MET A 118 0.54 6.59 9.42
C MET A 118 -0.32 5.33 9.55
N ASN A 119 -0.68 4.75 8.41
CA ASN A 119 -1.48 3.54 8.31
C ASN A 119 -0.58 2.29 8.42
N SER A 120 -0.14 1.96 9.64
CA SER A 120 0.61 0.74 9.90
C SER A 120 -0.31 -0.45 10.08
N CYS A 121 0.09 -1.62 9.55
CA CYS A 121 -0.66 -2.87 9.74
C CYS A 121 -0.56 -3.44 11.18
N GLY A 122 0.25 -2.85 12.06
CA GLY A 122 0.43 -3.29 13.44
C GLY A 122 1.15 -4.62 13.64
N ALA A 123 1.73 -5.20 12.57
CA ALA A 123 2.45 -6.49 12.66
C ALA A 123 3.62 -6.43 13.65
N GLY A 124 3.60 -7.33 14.62
CA GLY A 124 4.59 -7.41 15.71
C GLY A 124 4.35 -6.44 16.88
N ASP A 125 3.37 -5.55 16.76
CA ASP A 125 2.94 -4.61 17.81
C ASP A 125 1.54 -4.97 18.33
N THR A 126 0.51 -4.77 17.51
CA THR A 126 -0.88 -5.05 17.87
C THR A 126 -1.41 -6.36 17.27
N HIS A 127 -0.72 -6.91 16.29
CA HIS A 127 -1.12 -8.12 15.56
C HIS A 127 0.04 -9.10 15.42
N VAL A 128 -0.30 -10.38 15.51
CA VAL A 128 0.58 -11.51 15.19
C VAL A 128 -0.22 -12.54 14.41
N THR A 129 0.48 -13.42 13.72
CA THR A 129 -0.11 -14.51 12.95
C THR A 129 0.15 -15.84 13.66
N LEU A 130 -0.91 -16.57 13.98
CA LEU A 130 -0.81 -17.98 14.32
C LEU A 130 -0.84 -18.79 13.03
N ALA A 131 0.21 -19.56 12.76
CA ALA A 131 0.31 -20.39 11.59
C ALA A 131 -0.14 -21.85 11.84
N PRO A 132 -0.41 -22.63 10.79
CA PRO A 132 -0.84 -24.03 10.92
C PRO A 132 0.15 -24.94 11.66
N ASP A 133 1.41 -24.56 11.74
CA ASP A 133 2.45 -25.28 12.50
C ASP A 133 2.40 -25.04 14.04
N GLY A 134 1.38 -24.31 14.52
CA GLY A 134 1.21 -24.00 15.94
C GLY A 134 2.14 -22.91 16.47
N LYS A 135 2.87 -22.23 15.60
CA LYS A 135 3.79 -21.16 15.99
C LYS A 135 3.22 -19.78 15.66
N PHE A 136 3.67 -18.78 16.42
CA PHE A 136 3.39 -17.38 16.16
C PHE A 136 4.46 -16.75 15.27
N TYR A 137 4.03 -15.93 14.35
CA TYR A 137 4.87 -15.12 13.46
C TYR A 137 4.44 -13.67 13.51
N VAL A 138 5.34 -12.75 13.23
CA VAL A 138 5.05 -11.31 13.18
C VAL A 138 3.95 -11.01 12.15
N CYS A 139 4.02 -11.63 10.97
CA CYS A 139 2.94 -11.62 9.97
C CYS A 139 3.06 -12.84 9.05
N PRO A 140 2.07 -13.11 8.16
CA PRO A 140 2.10 -14.26 7.26
C PRO A 140 3.34 -14.32 6.36
N ALA A 141 3.91 -13.17 5.99
CA ALA A 141 5.10 -13.14 5.15
C ALA A 141 6.33 -13.74 5.85
N PHE A 142 6.44 -13.62 7.15
CA PHE A 142 7.51 -14.26 7.92
C PHE A 142 7.33 -15.78 8.01
N TYR A 143 6.09 -16.29 8.05
CA TYR A 143 5.82 -17.73 8.00
C TYR A 143 6.21 -18.33 6.63
N ASN A 144 5.88 -17.63 5.55
CA ASN A 144 6.16 -18.10 4.19
C ASN A 144 7.63 -17.93 3.75
N ALA A 145 8.47 -17.32 4.59
CA ALA A 145 9.88 -17.14 4.27
C ALA A 145 10.68 -18.44 4.47
N PRO A 146 11.71 -18.70 3.63
CA PRO A 146 12.54 -19.91 3.74
C PRO A 146 13.18 -20.09 5.12
N ASN A 147 13.47 -18.98 5.82
CA ASN A 147 14.04 -18.96 7.17
C ASN A 147 13.10 -18.21 8.13
N GLY A 148 11.79 -18.48 8.02
CA GLY A 148 10.79 -17.82 8.84
C GLY A 148 11.10 -17.92 10.34
N MET A 149 11.25 -16.77 10.99
CA MET A 149 11.51 -16.69 12.42
C MET A 149 10.18 -16.63 13.17
N SER A 150 9.86 -17.69 13.88
CA SER A 150 8.73 -17.68 14.82
C SER A 150 9.02 -16.81 16.03
N VAL A 151 7.97 -16.22 16.57
CA VAL A 151 8.01 -15.36 17.76
C VAL A 151 7.21 -15.99 18.92
N GLY A 152 7.30 -17.32 19.03
CA GLY A 152 6.63 -18.12 20.05
C GLY A 152 5.78 -19.23 19.46
N ASN A 153 5.01 -19.90 20.33
CA ASN A 153 4.10 -21.00 19.96
C ASN A 153 2.91 -21.06 20.92
N ILE A 154 1.94 -21.92 20.61
CA ILE A 154 0.70 -22.06 21.41
C ILE A 154 1.00 -22.46 22.85
N ASP A 155 1.99 -23.33 23.10
CA ASP A 155 2.29 -23.84 24.40
C ASP A 155 3.10 -22.86 25.27
N GLY A 156 4.08 -22.19 24.66
CA GLY A 156 5.01 -21.25 25.31
C GLY A 156 4.58 -19.79 25.30
N GLY A 157 3.55 -19.45 24.53
CA GLY A 157 3.11 -18.07 24.34
C GLY A 157 4.00 -17.27 23.37
N LEU A 158 3.83 -15.96 23.39
CA LEU A 158 4.58 -15.01 22.53
C LEU A 158 5.95 -14.69 23.14
N ASP A 159 6.97 -14.69 22.30
CA ASP A 159 8.35 -14.29 22.63
C ASP A 159 8.90 -13.34 21.55
N ILE A 160 8.36 -12.12 21.50
CA ILE A 160 8.81 -11.10 20.55
C ILE A 160 10.01 -10.39 21.14
N LYS A 161 11.20 -10.67 20.63
CA LYS A 161 12.42 -9.96 21.03
C LYS A 161 12.37 -8.52 20.55
N ASN A 162 12.72 -7.57 21.44
CA ASN A 162 12.72 -6.15 21.14
C ASN A 162 11.41 -5.65 20.52
N ALA A 163 10.27 -6.02 21.10
CA ALA A 163 8.93 -5.70 20.61
C ALA A 163 8.73 -4.21 20.27
N GLN A 164 9.43 -3.31 20.99
CA GLN A 164 9.39 -1.87 20.72
C GLN A 164 9.83 -1.50 19.28
N LEU A 165 10.69 -2.30 18.62
CA LEU A 165 11.15 -2.01 17.26
C LEU A 165 10.04 -2.14 16.21
N TYR A 166 8.96 -2.86 16.53
CA TYR A 166 7.80 -2.97 15.64
C TYR A 166 6.87 -1.75 15.73
N ARG A 167 7.02 -0.92 16.73
CA ARG A 167 6.20 0.28 16.95
C ARG A 167 6.67 1.45 16.10
N LEU A 168 5.71 2.30 15.72
CA LEU A 168 5.99 3.49 14.90
C LEU A 168 6.90 4.50 15.61
N ASP A 169 6.71 4.71 16.91
CA ASP A 169 7.49 5.66 17.70
C ASP A 169 8.99 5.29 17.81
N HIS A 170 9.32 4.02 17.56
CA HIS A 170 10.69 3.51 17.49
C HIS A 170 11.22 3.35 16.05
N ALA A 171 10.51 3.86 15.07
CA ALA A 171 10.95 3.88 13.67
C ALA A 171 11.62 5.23 13.36
N PRO A 172 12.96 5.29 13.24
CA PRO A 172 13.70 6.57 13.22
C PRO A 172 13.28 7.50 12.07
N ILE A 173 12.94 6.94 10.92
CA ILE A 173 12.52 7.67 9.72
C ILE A 173 10.99 7.85 9.73
N CYS A 174 10.25 6.75 9.86
CA CYS A 174 8.80 6.74 9.63
C CYS A 174 7.99 7.52 10.68
N ARG A 175 8.48 7.66 11.92
CA ARG A 175 7.75 8.34 13.01
C ARG A 175 7.42 9.82 12.73
N ARG A 176 8.10 10.45 11.77
CA ARG A 176 7.88 11.85 11.36
C ARG A 176 7.48 11.99 9.90
N CYS A 177 7.32 10.88 9.20
CA CYS A 177 6.95 10.86 7.79
C CYS A 177 5.45 11.13 7.64
N ASP A 178 5.07 11.89 6.64
CA ASP A 178 3.68 12.22 6.31
C ASP A 178 3.11 11.41 5.14
N ALA A 179 3.86 10.48 4.58
CA ALA A 179 3.35 9.50 3.61
C ALA A 179 2.49 8.42 4.33
N TYR A 180 1.34 8.85 4.86
CA TYR A 180 0.50 8.05 5.76
C TYR A 180 -0.08 6.80 5.10
N GLN A 181 -0.21 6.76 3.78
CA GLN A 181 -0.65 5.58 3.02
C GLN A 181 0.41 4.47 2.99
N CYS A 182 1.68 4.80 3.27
CA CYS A 182 2.74 3.81 3.39
C CYS A 182 2.44 2.83 4.53
N LYS A 183 2.35 1.54 4.22
CA LYS A 183 2.06 0.51 5.22
C LYS A 183 3.22 0.25 6.19
N ARG A 184 4.38 0.88 6.01
CA ARG A 184 5.58 0.62 6.80
C ARG A 184 5.79 -0.90 7.01
N CYS A 185 5.87 -1.64 5.90
CA CYS A 185 5.88 -3.10 5.94
C CYS A 185 7.15 -3.63 6.62
N VAL A 186 7.00 -4.11 7.84
CA VAL A 186 8.12 -4.65 8.65
C VAL A 186 8.80 -5.86 7.99
N TRP A 187 8.07 -6.63 7.19
CA TRP A 187 8.63 -7.69 6.36
C TRP A 187 9.54 -7.15 5.25
N LEU A 188 9.05 -6.15 4.50
CA LEU A 188 9.83 -5.54 3.43
C LEU A 188 11.07 -4.85 4.00
N ASN A 189 10.93 -4.12 5.10
CA ASN A 189 12.05 -3.53 5.82
C ASN A 189 13.10 -4.59 6.16
N ARG A 190 12.68 -5.69 6.82
CA ARG A 190 13.59 -6.78 7.19
C ARG A 190 14.30 -7.40 5.98
N LYS A 191 13.58 -7.54 4.87
CA LYS A 191 14.12 -8.09 3.62
C LYS A 191 15.17 -7.16 2.97
N THR A 192 14.95 -5.84 3.03
CA THR A 192 15.76 -4.85 2.28
C THR A 192 16.89 -4.24 3.10
N THR A 193 16.65 -4.01 4.39
CA THR A 193 17.61 -3.30 5.28
C THR A 193 18.13 -4.17 6.42
N TYR A 194 17.63 -5.39 6.56
CA TYR A 194 17.87 -6.30 7.70
C TYR A 194 17.32 -5.80 9.03
N GLU A 195 16.59 -4.67 9.05
CA GLU A 195 15.96 -4.08 10.22
C GLU A 195 14.43 -4.02 10.04
N VAL A 196 13.67 -4.19 11.12
CA VAL A 196 12.20 -4.18 11.05
C VAL A 196 11.61 -2.76 11.06
N ASN A 197 12.37 -1.79 11.55
CA ASN A 197 11.94 -0.40 11.76
C ASN A 197 12.60 0.62 10.82
N VAL A 198 13.40 0.17 9.87
CA VAL A 198 14.06 1.01 8.86
C VAL A 198 13.60 0.58 7.47
N PRO A 199 12.91 1.42 6.71
CA PRO A 199 12.48 1.10 5.35
C PRO A 199 13.64 1.16 4.35
N GLY A 200 13.49 0.44 3.22
CA GLY A 200 14.37 0.60 2.07
C GLY A 200 14.15 1.93 1.36
N HIS A 201 15.16 2.38 0.62
CA HIS A 201 15.12 3.61 -0.18
C HIS A 201 13.94 3.60 -1.16
N GLU A 202 13.82 2.54 -1.95
CA GLU A 202 12.80 2.41 -3.00
C GLU A 202 11.39 2.49 -2.43
N GLN A 203 11.16 1.88 -1.28
CA GLN A 203 9.87 1.96 -0.59
C GLN A 203 9.54 3.40 -0.15
N CYS A 204 10.54 4.14 0.34
CA CYS A 204 10.36 5.54 0.72
C CYS A 204 10.06 6.42 -0.48
N VAL A 205 10.83 6.29 -1.57
CA VAL A 205 10.62 7.08 -2.79
C VAL A 205 9.23 6.83 -3.36
N VAL A 206 8.83 5.56 -3.54
CA VAL A 206 7.48 5.20 -4.03
C VAL A 206 6.39 5.83 -3.16
N ALA A 207 6.49 5.68 -1.82
CA ALA A 207 5.49 6.25 -0.92
C ALA A 207 5.42 7.80 -0.98
N HIS A 208 6.54 8.47 -1.19
CA HIS A 208 6.57 9.92 -1.36
C HIS A 208 6.00 10.37 -2.71
N LEU A 209 6.24 9.62 -3.78
CA LEU A 209 5.61 9.87 -5.08
C LEU A 209 4.09 9.77 -5.00
N GLU A 210 3.57 8.72 -4.35
CA GLU A 210 2.14 8.54 -4.11
C GLU A 210 1.55 9.69 -3.27
N ARG A 211 2.20 10.09 -2.18
CA ARG A 211 1.81 11.25 -1.38
C ARG A 211 1.71 12.53 -2.22
N ASN A 212 2.73 12.80 -3.05
CA ASN A 212 2.79 13.99 -3.89
C ASN A 212 1.68 13.95 -4.95
N ALA A 213 1.42 12.79 -5.57
CA ALA A 213 0.32 12.61 -6.50
C ALA A 213 -1.04 12.81 -5.83
N SER A 214 -1.21 12.30 -4.61
CA SER A 214 -2.43 12.52 -3.79
C SER A 214 -2.66 14.00 -3.50
N ALA A 215 -1.60 14.74 -3.15
CA ALA A 215 -1.68 16.18 -2.90
C ALA A 215 -2.10 16.96 -4.16
N ALA A 216 -1.50 16.62 -5.31
CA ALA A 216 -1.83 17.23 -6.59
C ALA A 216 -3.27 16.94 -7.01
N LEU A 217 -3.71 15.70 -6.87
CA LEU A 217 -5.07 15.26 -7.17
C LEU A 217 -6.10 15.97 -6.28
N LEU A 218 -5.90 16.02 -4.95
CA LEU A 218 -6.80 16.72 -4.03
C LEU A 218 -6.95 18.20 -4.40
N LYS A 219 -5.82 18.86 -4.70
CA LYS A 219 -5.82 20.26 -5.15
C LYS A 219 -6.55 20.44 -6.49
N SER A 220 -6.44 19.48 -7.40
CA SER A 220 -7.12 19.55 -8.70
C SER A 220 -8.62 19.36 -8.56
N ILE A 221 -9.08 18.35 -7.86
CA ILE A 221 -10.51 18.09 -7.63
C ILE A 221 -11.20 19.28 -6.96
N ARG A 222 -10.54 19.93 -6.00
CA ARG A 222 -11.07 21.10 -5.28
C ARG A 222 -11.28 22.33 -6.16
N LYS A 223 -10.76 22.40 -7.37
CA LYS A 223 -11.09 23.45 -8.34
C LYS A 223 -12.49 23.30 -8.91
N HIS A 224 -13.06 22.11 -8.82
CA HIS A 224 -14.37 21.78 -9.39
C HIS A 224 -15.50 21.74 -8.37
N GLY A 225 -15.22 21.96 -7.08
CA GLY A 225 -16.23 22.01 -6.01
C GLY A 225 -15.66 21.69 -4.62
N ASP A 226 -16.53 21.67 -3.63
CA ASP A 226 -16.19 21.34 -2.25
C ASP A 226 -16.01 19.82 -2.10
N PHE A 227 -14.76 19.37 -2.28
CA PHE A 227 -14.38 17.99 -2.09
C PHE A 227 -13.59 17.83 -0.80
N LEU A 228 -14.05 16.93 0.09
CA LEU A 228 -13.43 16.68 1.39
C LEU A 228 -13.07 17.98 2.15
N PRO A 229 -14.05 18.88 2.40
CA PRO A 229 -13.78 20.22 2.92
C PRO A 229 -13.14 20.23 4.31
N ASN A 230 -13.33 19.16 5.10
CA ASN A 230 -12.79 19.03 6.46
C ASN A 230 -11.37 18.43 6.48
N ILE A 231 -10.81 18.04 5.33
CA ILE A 231 -9.45 17.50 5.26
C ILE A 231 -8.49 18.64 4.96
N GLU A 232 -7.45 18.77 5.79
CA GLU A 232 -6.37 19.73 5.56
C GLU A 232 -5.65 19.45 4.22
N GLU A 233 -5.04 20.48 3.66
CA GLU A 233 -4.14 20.29 2.52
C GLU A 233 -3.00 19.35 2.89
N ILE A 234 -2.73 18.40 2.00
CA ILE A 234 -1.57 17.54 2.14
C ILE A 234 -0.33 18.40 1.89
N LYS A 235 0.36 18.75 2.95
CA LYS A 235 1.63 19.48 2.85
C LYS A 235 2.65 18.54 2.22
N VAL A 236 3.30 18.99 1.16
CA VAL A 236 4.51 18.32 0.66
C VAL A 236 5.62 18.73 1.63
N LEU A 237 5.84 17.93 2.66
CA LEU A 237 7.04 18.07 3.46
C LEU A 237 8.20 17.61 2.58
N GLU A 238 9.23 18.42 2.46
CA GLU A 238 10.54 17.95 2.02
C GLU A 238 11.05 16.98 3.10
N CYS A 239 10.49 15.78 3.10
CA CYS A 239 11.02 14.73 3.91
C CYS A 239 12.33 14.35 3.24
N LEU A 240 13.41 14.80 3.84
CA LEU A 240 14.73 14.34 3.48
C LEU A 240 14.73 12.83 3.66
N ASP A 241 14.58 12.10 2.55
CA ASP A 241 14.96 10.70 2.53
C ASP A 241 16.44 10.69 2.91
N PRO A 242 16.84 10.12 4.05
CA PRO A 242 18.23 10.09 4.45
C PRO A 242 19.12 9.32 3.49
N PHE A 243 18.52 8.60 2.54
CA PHE A 243 19.17 7.88 1.46
C PHE A 243 19.17 8.67 0.14
N GLU A 244 18.42 9.77 0.04
CA GLU A 244 18.46 10.62 -1.14
C GLU A 244 19.86 11.23 -1.29
N LYS A 245 20.52 10.86 -2.38
CA LYS A 245 21.80 11.48 -2.74
C LYS A 245 21.51 12.88 -3.25
N HIS A 246 21.49 13.85 -2.34
CA HIS A 246 21.48 15.24 -2.77
C HIS A 246 22.72 15.51 -3.62
N LYS A 247 22.51 15.81 -4.90
CA LYS A 247 23.57 16.21 -5.83
C LYS A 247 24.31 17.48 -5.39
N GLU A 248 23.86 18.11 -4.30
CA GLU A 248 24.36 19.41 -3.79
C GLU A 248 25.20 19.32 -2.52
N TRP A 249 25.47 18.13 -2.01
CA TRP A 249 26.49 17.99 -0.95
C TRP A 249 27.88 17.96 -1.61
N LYS A 250 28.32 19.16 -2.04
CA LYS A 250 29.72 19.43 -2.45
C LYS A 250 30.40 20.27 -1.39
#